data_04894bbdc5fa8415dbac64c8998a1e25
#
_entry.id   04894bbdc5fa8415dbac64c8998a1e25
#
_cell.length_a   1.000
_cell.length_b   1.000
_cell.length_c   1.000
_cell.angle_alpha   90.00
_cell.angle_beta   90.00
_cell.angle_gamma   90.00
#
_symmetry.space_group_name_H-M   'P 1'
#
loop_
_entity.id
_entity.type
_entity.pdbx_description
1 polymer ?
#
loop_
_entity_poly.entity_id
_entity_poly.type
_entity_poly.pdbx_seq_one_letter_code
_entity_poly.pdbx_strand_id
1 'polypeptide(L)'
;VEGILLLVDVGSLAGSKAKTGDSGYQPYRKANQKRKAQRSTNFKTFFSSQNPILKWYEKVRYSKDSFAENSDLAKQRKERRAADAEKRRRKQNVFNAPAVIYTQPASFNRDRLIVQLITVLAVVAAFMIGLSVFFKVKVITVSGATVYSPYSIQEASGITEGDNLLTFSRARAASQIRAKLPYVKSVRIGIKLPDTVNIEIKEDSVVYAIQDDTGIWWLMNSDGKVTEMANNSTASNYTQIVGVTLTDPAVGQIGVATERTAAALESTDGTDAASEETTLPTVASTVVTGAEKLDVVLQILVAVEDNDIVGSIASIDVTYLDDIVLWYGTQYQVNLGDGTDTVHPLNYKIACMYDAILQMADYTTGILDVSFTIRENQVVLTPFSS
;
A
#
# COMPACT_ATOMS: atom_id res chain seq x y z
N VAL A 1 -45.98 11.10 25.23
CA VAL A 1 -44.52 11.32 25.18
C VAL A 1 -44.25 11.91 23.81
N GLU A 2 -44.14 13.24 23.72
CA GLU A 2 -43.80 13.90 22.47
C GLU A 2 -42.31 13.76 22.23
N GLY A 3 -41.90 13.04 21.15
CA GLY A 3 -40.54 12.94 20.72
C GLY A 3 -40.02 14.31 20.29
N ILE A 4 -38.89 14.73 20.81
CA ILE A 4 -38.20 15.94 20.35
C ILE A 4 -37.59 15.61 18.99
N LEU A 5 -38.13 16.22 17.94
CA LEU A 5 -37.61 16.10 16.58
C LEU A 5 -36.54 17.15 16.41
N LEU A 6 -35.28 16.71 16.38
CA LEU A 6 -34.16 17.55 15.94
C LEU A 6 -34.00 17.39 14.43
N LEU A 7 -34.47 18.41 13.70
CA LEU A 7 -34.33 18.51 12.26
C LEU A 7 -32.92 19.06 11.96
N VAL A 8 -31.98 18.20 11.68
CA VAL A 8 -30.71 18.60 11.12
C VAL A 8 -30.85 18.48 9.61
N ASP A 9 -30.78 19.59 8.92
CA ASP A 9 -30.78 19.60 7.45
C ASP A 9 -29.46 19.03 6.92
N VAL A 10 -29.44 17.74 6.67
CA VAL A 10 -28.27 16.98 6.23
C VAL A 10 -27.87 17.33 4.79
N GLY A 11 -28.74 17.99 4.03
CA GLY A 11 -28.47 18.43 2.66
C GLY A 11 -27.35 19.46 2.54
N SER A 12 -27.03 20.17 3.64
CA SER A 12 -25.94 21.16 3.69
C SER A 12 -24.55 20.52 3.78
N LEU A 13 -24.43 19.33 4.36
CA LEU A 13 -23.16 18.64 4.56
C LEU A 13 -22.58 18.06 3.27
N ALA A 14 -23.43 17.57 2.38
CA ALA A 14 -22.99 17.04 1.08
C ALA A 14 -22.42 18.14 0.16
N GLY A 15 -22.86 19.39 0.30
CA GLY A 15 -22.43 20.52 -0.52
C GLY A 15 -21.04 21.08 -0.16
N SER A 16 -20.62 20.96 1.09
CA SER A 16 -19.35 21.54 1.54
C SER A 16 -18.15 20.62 1.27
N LYS A 17 -18.32 19.30 1.34
CA LYS A 17 -17.23 18.33 1.06
C LYS A 17 -16.94 18.17 -0.45
N ALA A 18 -17.91 18.40 -1.32
CA ALA A 18 -17.69 18.29 -2.77
C ALA A 18 -16.88 19.45 -3.37
N LYS A 19 -16.77 20.61 -2.71
CA LYS A 19 -16.03 21.78 -3.22
C LYS A 19 -14.54 21.77 -2.85
N THR A 20 -14.09 21.03 -1.86
CA THR A 20 -12.69 21.00 -1.45
C THR A 20 -11.85 19.94 -2.17
N GLY A 21 -12.48 18.99 -2.87
CA GLY A 21 -11.78 17.91 -3.57
C GLY A 21 -11.24 18.25 -4.97
N ASP A 22 -11.69 19.32 -5.61
CA ASP A 22 -11.40 19.53 -7.04
C ASP A 22 -10.39 20.64 -7.36
N SER A 23 -9.98 21.49 -6.43
CA SER A 23 -9.08 22.59 -6.72
C SER A 23 -7.60 22.38 -6.34
N GLY A 24 -7.27 21.35 -5.56
CA GLY A 24 -5.91 21.15 -5.04
C GLY A 24 -5.03 20.17 -5.82
N TYR A 25 -5.57 19.33 -6.68
CA TYR A 25 -4.82 18.19 -7.25
C TYR A 25 -4.44 18.33 -8.75
N GLN A 26 -4.84 19.37 -9.43
CA GLN A 26 -4.53 19.58 -10.86
C GLN A 26 -3.02 19.81 -11.16
N PRO A 27 -2.23 20.53 -10.35
CA PRO A 27 -0.83 20.78 -10.70
C PRO A 27 0.05 19.52 -10.56
N TYR A 28 -0.28 18.60 -9.64
CA TYR A 28 0.53 17.39 -9.43
C TYR A 28 0.34 16.32 -10.52
N ARG A 29 -0.86 16.19 -11.08
CA ARG A 29 -1.11 15.27 -12.20
C ARG A 29 -0.42 15.76 -13.49
N LYS A 30 -0.43 17.07 -13.75
CA LYS A 30 0.27 17.63 -14.92
C LYS A 30 1.80 17.54 -14.78
N ALA A 31 2.33 17.75 -13.58
CA ALA A 31 3.76 17.61 -13.32
C ALA A 31 4.24 16.12 -13.44
N ASN A 32 3.44 15.17 -12.96
CA ASN A 32 3.77 13.75 -13.10
C ASN A 32 3.60 13.24 -14.55
N GLN A 33 2.65 13.77 -15.32
CA GLN A 33 2.56 13.45 -16.74
C GLN A 33 3.72 14.04 -17.54
N LYS A 34 4.16 15.27 -17.23
CA LYS A 34 5.37 15.83 -17.85
C LYS A 34 6.63 15.05 -17.48
N ARG A 35 6.77 14.61 -16.21
CA ARG A 35 7.90 13.76 -15.79
C ARG A 35 7.87 12.37 -16.44
N LYS A 36 6.68 11.74 -16.61
CA LYS A 36 6.56 10.47 -17.36
C LYS A 36 6.84 10.65 -18.85
N ALA A 37 6.38 11.73 -19.47
CA ALA A 37 6.66 12.03 -20.85
C ALA A 37 8.15 12.32 -21.08
N GLN A 38 8.81 13.06 -20.19
CA GLN A 38 10.24 13.33 -20.25
C GLN A 38 11.10 12.07 -20.03
N ARG A 39 10.68 11.15 -19.13
CA ARG A 39 11.33 9.85 -18.98
C ARG A 39 11.14 8.96 -20.20
N SER A 40 9.97 8.98 -20.84
CA SER A 40 9.71 8.15 -22.01
C SER A 40 10.43 8.69 -23.27
N THR A 41 10.62 10.01 -23.38
CA THR A 41 11.42 10.60 -24.47
C THR A 41 12.90 10.30 -24.31
N ASN A 42 13.45 10.36 -23.09
CA ASN A 42 14.84 10.01 -22.85
C ASN A 42 15.12 8.51 -23.10
N PHE A 43 14.14 7.64 -22.80
CA PHE A 43 14.27 6.21 -23.10
C PHE A 43 14.15 5.92 -24.60
N LYS A 44 13.27 6.61 -25.31
CA LYS A 44 13.14 6.48 -26.78
C LYS A 44 14.37 7.01 -27.52
N THR A 45 15.00 8.09 -27.03
CA THR A 45 16.24 8.62 -27.64
C THR A 45 17.43 7.73 -27.35
N PHE A 46 17.44 6.99 -26.24
CA PHE A 46 18.49 6.02 -25.95
C PHE A 46 18.49 4.84 -26.94
N PHE A 47 17.31 4.37 -27.37
CA PHE A 47 17.15 3.30 -28.37
C PHE A 47 16.94 3.82 -29.81
N SER A 48 17.12 5.09 -30.06
CA SER A 48 17.03 5.61 -31.42
C SER A 48 18.25 5.15 -32.25
N SER A 49 18.01 4.88 -33.54
CA SER A 49 19.06 4.50 -34.50
C SER A 49 20.19 5.54 -34.66
N GLN A 50 19.98 6.75 -34.09
CA GLN A 50 20.96 7.82 -34.06
C GLN A 50 21.90 7.81 -32.85
N ASN A 51 21.66 6.90 -31.86
CA ASN A 51 22.50 6.85 -30.67
C ASN A 51 23.91 6.38 -31.05
N PRO A 52 24.96 7.13 -30.75
CA PRO A 52 26.33 6.79 -31.12
C PRO A 52 26.78 5.45 -30.49
N ILE A 53 26.25 5.09 -29.33
CA ILE A 53 26.56 3.81 -28.66
C ILE A 53 25.95 2.62 -29.43
N LEU A 54 24.73 2.72 -29.92
CA LEU A 54 24.10 1.68 -30.72
C LEU A 54 24.76 1.54 -32.08
N LYS A 55 25.08 2.66 -32.74
CA LYS A 55 25.87 2.64 -33.98
C LYS A 55 27.27 2.02 -33.81
N TRP A 56 27.88 2.27 -32.66
CA TRP A 56 29.14 1.64 -32.31
C TRP A 56 28.99 0.12 -32.09
N TYR A 57 27.94 -0.30 -31.35
CA TYR A 57 27.63 -1.70 -31.07
C TYR A 57 27.30 -2.48 -32.36
N GLU A 58 26.48 -1.92 -33.25
CA GLU A 58 26.22 -2.50 -34.56
C GLU A 58 27.48 -2.61 -35.39
N LYS A 59 28.33 -1.58 -35.41
CA LYS A 59 29.59 -1.59 -36.13
C LYS A 59 30.57 -2.68 -35.62
N VAL A 60 30.57 -2.90 -34.30
CA VAL A 60 31.38 -3.97 -33.67
C VAL A 60 30.82 -5.36 -33.96
N ARG A 61 29.52 -5.53 -33.94
CA ARG A 61 28.83 -6.78 -34.26
C ARG A 61 29.04 -7.21 -35.71
N TYR A 62 28.81 -6.29 -36.65
CA TYR A 62 29.06 -6.56 -38.08
C TYR A 62 30.54 -6.82 -38.40
N SER A 63 31.45 -6.24 -37.66
CA SER A 63 32.89 -6.56 -37.86
C SER A 63 33.25 -7.96 -37.40
N LYS A 64 32.49 -8.54 -36.45
CA LYS A 64 32.77 -9.87 -35.91
C LYS A 64 32.20 -10.99 -36.77
N ASP A 65 31.04 -10.78 -37.38
CA ASP A 65 30.40 -11.79 -38.26
C ASP A 65 31.07 -11.87 -39.64
N SER A 66 31.74 -10.79 -40.09
CA SER A 66 32.47 -10.78 -41.37
C SER A 66 33.82 -11.49 -41.34
N PHE A 67 34.30 -11.92 -40.16
CA PHE A 67 35.61 -12.55 -40.01
C PHE A 67 35.62 -14.07 -40.18
N ALA A 68 34.43 -14.72 -40.06
CA ALA A 68 34.35 -16.19 -40.07
C ALA A 68 34.19 -16.79 -41.48
N GLU A 69 33.76 -16.05 -42.49
CA GLU A 69 33.27 -16.63 -43.74
C GLU A 69 34.19 -16.46 -44.97
N ASN A 70 35.30 -15.73 -44.88
CA ASN A 70 36.02 -15.37 -46.11
C ASN A 70 37.55 -15.32 -46.03
N SER A 71 38.22 -16.36 -45.52
CA SER A 71 39.70 -16.45 -45.66
C SER A 71 40.14 -16.58 -47.13
N ASP A 72 39.36 -17.27 -47.95
CA ASP A 72 39.73 -17.52 -49.36
C ASP A 72 39.24 -16.38 -50.29
N LEU A 73 38.08 -15.78 -50.04
CA LEU A 73 37.64 -14.60 -50.78
C LEU A 73 38.48 -13.36 -50.44
N ALA A 74 38.97 -13.25 -49.21
CA ALA A 74 39.89 -12.19 -48.83
C ALA A 74 41.26 -12.33 -49.53
N LYS A 75 41.76 -13.56 -49.72
CA LYS A 75 42.98 -13.81 -50.52
C LYS A 75 42.76 -13.47 -51.98
N GLN A 76 41.68 -13.93 -52.61
CA GLN A 76 41.37 -13.60 -54.00
C GLN A 76 41.16 -12.09 -54.22
N ARG A 77 40.50 -11.41 -53.28
CA ARG A 77 40.37 -9.93 -53.35
C ARG A 77 41.71 -9.23 -53.19
N LYS A 78 42.60 -9.75 -52.35
CA LYS A 78 43.94 -9.20 -52.15
C LYS A 78 44.79 -9.39 -53.41
N GLU A 79 44.72 -10.53 -54.07
CA GLU A 79 45.44 -10.85 -55.33
C GLU A 79 44.88 -9.99 -56.53
N ARG A 80 43.54 -9.89 -56.65
CA ARG A 80 42.91 -9.02 -57.66
C ARG A 80 43.27 -7.54 -57.46
N ARG A 81 43.28 -7.09 -56.21
CA ARG A 81 43.68 -5.70 -55.87
C ARG A 81 45.18 -5.45 -56.13
N ALA A 82 46.02 -6.45 -55.88
CA ALA A 82 47.46 -6.41 -56.20
C ALA A 82 47.68 -6.34 -57.71
N ALA A 83 46.99 -7.18 -58.50
CA ALA A 83 47.05 -7.18 -59.97
C ALA A 83 46.47 -5.87 -60.56
N ASP A 84 45.41 -5.36 -60.03
CA ASP A 84 44.83 -4.08 -60.44
C ASP A 84 45.71 -2.88 -60.04
N ALA A 85 46.33 -2.93 -58.90
CA ALA A 85 47.31 -1.92 -58.46
C ALA A 85 48.54 -1.91 -59.34
N GLU A 86 49.01 -3.09 -59.78
CA GLU A 86 50.15 -3.22 -60.72
C GLU A 86 49.79 -2.69 -62.12
N LYS A 87 48.56 -3.00 -62.61
CA LYS A 87 48.02 -2.42 -63.85
C LYS A 87 47.89 -0.89 -63.79
N ARG A 88 47.47 -0.36 -62.66
CA ARG A 88 47.37 1.09 -62.40
C ARG A 88 48.76 1.74 -62.33
N ARG A 89 49.75 1.10 -61.69
CA ARG A 89 51.15 1.56 -61.66
C ARG A 89 51.72 1.64 -63.06
N ARG A 90 51.51 0.61 -63.92
CA ARG A 90 51.97 0.62 -65.36
C ARG A 90 51.28 1.77 -66.16
N LYS A 91 49.96 2.04 -65.91
CA LYS A 91 49.27 3.15 -66.57
C LYS A 91 49.70 4.55 -66.05
N GLN A 92 50.05 4.66 -64.75
CA GLN A 92 50.51 5.93 -64.18
C GLN A 92 51.92 6.32 -64.57
N ASN A 93 52.78 5.34 -64.82
CA ASN A 93 54.15 5.60 -65.36
C ASN A 93 54.11 6.18 -66.80
N VAL A 94 52.99 6.09 -67.50
CA VAL A 94 52.81 6.62 -68.85
C VAL A 94 52.31 8.08 -68.83
N PHE A 95 51.75 8.54 -67.73
CA PHE A 95 51.17 9.88 -67.60
C PHE A 95 51.68 10.62 -66.37
N ASN A 96 52.89 10.90 -66.17
CA ASN A 96 53.46 11.80 -65.16
C ASN A 96 52.48 12.39 -64.09
N ALA A 97 51.56 11.55 -63.59
CA ALA A 97 50.59 11.94 -62.57
C ALA A 97 51.25 11.88 -61.18
N PRO A 98 51.04 12.88 -60.28
CA PRO A 98 51.64 12.88 -58.97
C PRO A 98 51.22 11.64 -58.19
N ALA A 99 52.16 11.00 -57.50
CA ALA A 99 51.88 9.83 -56.67
C ALA A 99 50.88 10.17 -55.58
N VAL A 100 49.71 9.51 -55.61
CA VAL A 100 48.72 9.62 -54.51
C VAL A 100 49.20 8.79 -53.34
N ILE A 101 49.59 9.44 -52.28
CA ILE A 101 49.98 8.78 -51.04
C ILE A 101 48.70 8.34 -50.35
N TYR A 102 48.41 7.06 -50.37
CA TYR A 102 47.33 6.49 -49.54
C TYR A 102 47.85 6.31 -48.12
N THR A 103 47.40 7.12 -47.21
CA THR A 103 47.56 6.85 -45.78
C THR A 103 46.67 5.67 -45.44
N GLN A 104 47.27 4.58 -44.97
CA GLN A 104 46.48 3.43 -44.47
C GLN A 104 45.61 3.88 -43.29
N PRO A 105 44.33 3.51 -43.27
CA PRO A 105 43.51 3.79 -42.09
C PRO A 105 44.16 3.17 -40.89
N ALA A 106 44.24 3.91 -39.80
CA ALA A 106 44.83 3.46 -38.55
C ALA A 106 44.26 2.09 -38.16
N SER A 107 45.17 1.09 -38.06
CA SER A 107 44.76 -0.25 -37.66
C SER A 107 44.12 -0.19 -36.28
N PHE A 108 42.88 -0.69 -36.18
CA PHE A 108 42.15 -0.76 -34.93
C PHE A 108 42.90 -1.73 -33.98
N ASN A 109 43.57 -1.17 -32.99
CA ASN A 109 44.33 -1.93 -32.02
C ASN A 109 43.37 -2.54 -30.98
N ARG A 110 42.94 -3.79 -31.19
CA ARG A 110 42.05 -4.54 -30.29
C ARG A 110 42.62 -4.60 -28.87
N ASP A 111 43.92 -4.82 -28.75
CA ASP A 111 44.60 -4.94 -27.45
C ASP A 111 44.53 -3.63 -26.64
N ARG A 112 44.67 -2.49 -27.27
CA ARG A 112 44.51 -1.18 -26.62
C ARG A 112 43.09 -0.98 -26.15
N LEU A 113 42.08 -1.38 -26.94
CA LEU A 113 40.70 -1.25 -26.58
C LEU A 113 40.32 -2.19 -25.42
N ILE A 114 40.82 -3.42 -25.42
CA ILE A 114 40.65 -4.39 -24.32
C ILE A 114 41.28 -3.83 -23.04
N VAL A 115 42.50 -3.31 -23.12
CA VAL A 115 43.18 -2.71 -21.97
C VAL A 115 42.41 -1.50 -21.43
N GLN A 116 41.92 -0.63 -22.33
CA GLN A 116 41.08 0.51 -21.91
C GLN A 116 39.77 0.05 -21.24
N LEU A 117 39.13 -0.98 -21.80
CA LEU A 117 37.89 -1.53 -21.20
C LEU A 117 38.17 -2.12 -19.81
N ILE A 118 39.22 -2.88 -19.65
CA ILE A 118 39.63 -3.47 -18.37
C ILE A 118 39.97 -2.35 -17.37
N THR A 119 40.67 -1.32 -17.81
CA THR A 119 41.03 -0.18 -16.96
C THR A 119 39.77 0.56 -16.48
N VAL A 120 38.83 0.83 -17.37
CA VAL A 120 37.53 1.47 -16.98
C VAL A 120 36.77 0.56 -16.02
N LEU A 121 36.71 -0.75 -16.28
CA LEU A 121 36.05 -1.71 -15.40
C LEU A 121 36.73 -1.75 -14.02
N ALA A 122 38.03 -1.73 -13.95
CA ALA A 122 38.79 -1.71 -12.71
C ALA A 122 38.56 -0.43 -11.91
N VAL A 123 38.49 0.74 -12.57
CA VAL A 123 38.17 2.02 -11.92
C VAL A 123 36.77 2.02 -11.38
N VAL A 124 35.80 1.52 -12.16
CA VAL A 124 34.41 1.39 -11.70
C VAL A 124 34.30 0.45 -10.51
N ALA A 125 34.98 -0.70 -10.56
CA ALA A 125 35.01 -1.65 -9.45
C ALA A 125 35.65 -1.03 -8.19
N ALA A 126 36.78 -0.35 -8.31
CA ALA A 126 37.41 0.36 -7.20
C ALA A 126 36.51 1.44 -6.60
N PHE A 127 35.77 2.18 -7.45
CA PHE A 127 34.81 3.19 -7.01
C PHE A 127 33.64 2.55 -6.26
N MET A 128 33.08 1.44 -6.78
CA MET A 128 31.99 0.70 -6.12
C MET A 128 32.42 0.13 -4.76
N ILE A 129 33.64 -0.39 -4.65
CA ILE A 129 34.20 -0.84 -3.37
C ILE A 129 34.35 0.34 -2.41
N GLY A 130 34.88 1.46 -2.88
CA GLY A 130 35.04 2.68 -2.09
C GLY A 130 33.69 3.16 -1.54
N LEU A 131 32.64 3.23 -2.38
CA LEU A 131 31.28 3.59 -1.95
C LEU A 131 30.74 2.58 -0.92
N SER A 132 30.99 1.28 -1.12
CA SER A 132 30.51 0.23 -0.20
C SER A 132 31.14 0.34 1.18
N VAL A 133 32.38 0.78 1.29
CA VAL A 133 33.08 0.98 2.57
C VAL A 133 32.69 2.28 3.22
N PHE A 134 32.49 3.34 2.42
CA PHE A 134 32.21 4.69 2.93
C PHE A 134 30.78 4.85 3.45
N PHE A 135 29.80 4.25 2.77
CA PHE A 135 28.36 4.35 3.13
C PHE A 135 27.91 3.19 4.03
N LYS A 136 28.51 3.08 5.21
CA LYS A 136 28.08 2.13 6.23
C LYS A 136 27.22 2.81 7.28
N VAL A 137 26.19 2.11 7.75
CA VAL A 137 25.34 2.56 8.87
C VAL A 137 26.19 2.68 10.14
N LYS A 138 26.25 3.87 10.72
CA LYS A 138 26.86 4.12 12.03
C LYS A 138 25.83 4.59 13.04
N VAL A 139 24.82 5.35 12.58
CA VAL A 139 23.81 5.93 13.44
C VAL A 139 22.43 5.52 12.93
N ILE A 140 21.61 5.02 13.84
CA ILE A 140 20.19 4.73 13.59
C ILE A 140 19.39 5.65 14.51
N THR A 141 18.60 6.55 13.92
CA THR A 141 17.70 7.43 14.66
C THR A 141 16.27 6.97 14.49
N VAL A 142 15.54 6.90 15.60
CA VAL A 142 14.12 6.53 15.61
C VAL A 142 13.33 7.73 16.11
N SER A 143 12.20 8.03 15.45
CA SER A 143 11.30 9.13 15.81
C SER A 143 9.84 8.72 15.65
N GLY A 144 8.95 9.35 16.44
CA GLY A 144 7.50 9.10 16.40
C GLY A 144 7.03 7.87 17.19
N ALA A 145 7.93 7.22 17.93
CA ALA A 145 7.61 6.10 18.80
C ALA A 145 7.20 6.61 20.19
N THR A 146 6.09 6.08 20.71
CA THR A 146 5.55 6.37 22.04
C THR A 146 5.33 5.10 22.85
N VAL A 147 4.86 4.03 22.22
CA VAL A 147 4.60 2.71 22.83
C VAL A 147 5.86 1.87 22.86
N TYR A 148 6.62 1.87 21.77
CA TYR A 148 7.83 1.06 21.65
C TYR A 148 9.10 1.85 21.94
N SER A 149 10.08 1.17 22.55
CA SER A 149 11.40 1.76 22.72
C SER A 149 12.11 1.89 21.36
N PRO A 150 12.99 2.91 21.18
CA PRO A 150 13.81 3.03 19.98
C PRO A 150 14.64 1.78 19.68
N TYR A 151 15.11 1.10 20.73
CA TYR A 151 15.89 -0.13 20.63
C TYR A 151 15.04 -1.29 20.05
N SER A 152 13.81 -1.49 20.54
CA SER A 152 12.90 -2.53 20.04
C SER A 152 12.58 -2.34 18.55
N ILE A 153 12.46 -1.08 18.11
CA ILE A 153 12.19 -0.74 16.72
C ILE A 153 13.42 -1.02 15.85
N GLN A 154 14.60 -0.66 16.33
CA GLN A 154 15.85 -0.98 15.65
C GLN A 154 16.03 -2.48 15.50
N GLU A 155 15.84 -3.26 16.56
CA GLU A 155 15.92 -4.72 16.54
C GLU A 155 14.87 -5.32 15.59
N ALA A 156 13.63 -4.82 15.61
CA ALA A 156 12.57 -5.27 14.71
C ALA A 156 12.90 -5.00 13.25
N SER A 157 13.58 -3.89 12.94
CA SER A 157 13.97 -3.50 11.59
C SER A 157 14.98 -4.45 10.94
N GLY A 158 15.78 -5.16 11.77
CA GLY A 158 16.89 -5.98 11.31
C GLY A 158 18.04 -5.19 10.68
N ILE A 159 18.06 -3.86 10.86
CA ILE A 159 19.17 -3.00 10.40
C ILE A 159 20.22 -2.97 11.50
N THR A 160 21.45 -3.32 11.13
CA THR A 160 22.59 -3.35 12.05
C THR A 160 23.65 -2.30 11.70
N GLU A 161 24.39 -1.88 12.72
CA GLU A 161 25.57 -1.05 12.48
C GLU A 161 26.57 -1.80 11.59
N GLY A 162 27.09 -1.11 10.58
CA GLY A 162 28.00 -1.71 9.59
C GLY A 162 27.31 -2.14 8.29
N ASP A 163 26.00 -2.22 8.25
CA ASP A 163 25.25 -2.49 7.02
C ASP A 163 25.52 -1.40 5.98
N ASN A 164 25.39 -1.76 4.71
CA ASN A 164 25.60 -0.80 3.63
C ASN A 164 24.31 -0.03 3.34
N LEU A 165 24.37 1.30 3.53
CA LEU A 165 23.27 2.23 3.30
C LEU A 165 22.66 2.18 1.88
N LEU A 166 23.45 1.79 0.88
CA LEU A 166 23.00 1.78 -0.51
C LEU A 166 22.35 0.46 -0.92
N THR A 167 22.64 -0.62 -0.18
CA THR A 167 22.22 -1.98 -0.57
C THR A 167 21.13 -2.57 0.33
N PHE A 168 20.93 -2.07 1.55
CA PHE A 168 19.87 -2.59 2.39
C PHE A 168 18.46 -2.25 1.85
N SER A 169 17.53 -3.17 2.02
CA SER A 169 16.15 -3.00 1.55
C SER A 169 15.29 -2.29 2.58
N ARG A 170 14.97 -1.01 2.35
CA ARG A 170 14.07 -0.22 3.20
C ARG A 170 12.68 -0.84 3.29
N ALA A 171 12.16 -1.39 2.18
CA ALA A 171 10.85 -2.02 2.16
C ALA A 171 10.81 -3.26 3.04
N ARG A 172 11.87 -4.10 3.00
CA ARG A 172 11.99 -5.28 3.86
C ARG A 172 12.05 -4.90 5.34
N ALA A 173 12.87 -3.93 5.70
CA ALA A 173 12.97 -3.46 7.08
C ALA A 173 11.64 -2.88 7.58
N ALA A 174 10.95 -2.07 6.76
CA ALA A 174 9.64 -1.53 7.11
C ALA A 174 8.57 -2.63 7.28
N SER A 175 8.59 -3.67 6.45
CA SER A 175 7.66 -4.80 6.61
C SER A 175 7.97 -5.63 7.85
N GLN A 176 9.24 -5.82 8.20
CA GLN A 176 9.64 -6.52 9.43
C GLN A 176 9.21 -5.78 10.68
N ILE A 177 9.39 -4.44 10.72
CA ILE A 177 8.90 -3.61 11.83
C ILE A 177 7.39 -3.80 12.00
N ARG A 178 6.61 -3.68 10.92
CA ARG A 178 5.14 -3.84 10.99
C ARG A 178 4.69 -5.25 11.38
N ALA A 179 5.45 -6.27 11.00
CA ALA A 179 5.13 -7.65 11.35
C ALA A 179 5.42 -7.97 12.83
N LYS A 180 6.51 -7.40 13.38
CA LYS A 180 6.96 -7.69 14.75
C LYS A 180 6.33 -6.76 15.79
N LEU A 181 5.95 -5.54 15.40
CA LEU A 181 5.42 -4.50 16.29
C LEU A 181 3.96 -4.20 15.91
N PRO A 182 2.99 -4.80 16.62
CA PRO A 182 1.56 -4.71 16.26
C PRO A 182 1.00 -3.30 16.23
N TYR A 183 1.38 -2.43 17.17
CA TYR A 183 0.89 -1.05 17.24
C TYR A 183 1.46 -0.11 16.17
N VAL A 184 2.38 -0.59 15.32
CA VAL A 184 2.95 0.25 14.26
C VAL A 184 2.00 0.29 13.06
N LYS A 185 1.43 1.46 12.79
CA LYS A 185 0.56 1.77 11.63
C LYS A 185 1.39 2.01 10.37
N SER A 186 2.35 2.90 10.45
CA SER A 186 3.18 3.22 9.28
C SER A 186 4.65 3.39 9.65
N VAL A 187 5.52 3.01 8.72
CA VAL A 187 6.99 3.12 8.85
C VAL A 187 7.55 3.80 7.62
N ARG A 188 8.35 4.84 7.84
CA ARG A 188 9.11 5.52 6.81
C ARG A 188 10.59 5.42 7.14
N ILE A 189 11.37 4.80 6.27
CA ILE A 189 12.81 4.66 6.44
C ILE A 189 13.53 5.62 5.49
N GLY A 190 14.17 6.63 6.04
CA GLY A 190 14.99 7.60 5.36
C GLY A 190 16.49 7.28 5.50
N ILE A 191 17.28 7.76 4.57
CA ILE A 191 18.75 7.69 4.62
C ILE A 191 19.27 9.12 4.64
N LYS A 192 20.09 9.45 5.62
CA LYS A 192 20.88 10.68 5.66
C LYS A 192 22.33 10.31 5.45
N LEU A 193 22.84 10.65 4.28
CA LEU A 193 24.24 10.41 3.95
C LEU A 193 25.17 11.25 4.87
N PRO A 194 26.34 10.74 5.25
CA PRO A 194 26.98 9.54 4.69
C PRO A 194 26.68 8.22 5.43
N ASP A 195 26.16 8.24 6.68
CA ASP A 195 26.23 7.08 7.58
C ASP A 195 24.99 6.89 8.48
N THR A 196 23.90 7.61 8.24
CA THR A 196 22.75 7.64 9.16
C THR A 196 21.49 7.08 8.50
N VAL A 197 20.77 6.20 9.22
CA VAL A 197 19.42 5.75 8.91
C VAL A 197 18.44 6.44 9.85
N ASN A 198 17.37 7.04 9.29
CA ASN A 198 16.27 7.59 10.06
C ASN A 198 15.03 6.72 9.90
N ILE A 199 14.52 6.18 10.99
CA ILE A 199 13.29 5.40 11.05
C ILE A 199 12.21 6.29 11.68
N GLU A 200 11.26 6.72 10.88
CA GLU A 200 10.10 7.49 11.33
C GLU A 200 8.90 6.54 11.41
N ILE A 201 8.32 6.45 12.59
CA ILE A 201 7.20 5.57 12.89
C ILE A 201 5.98 6.41 13.22
N LYS A 202 4.83 5.95 12.76
CA LYS A 202 3.54 6.37 13.26
C LYS A 202 2.91 5.16 13.95
N GLU A 203 2.75 5.24 15.25
CA GLU A 203 2.05 4.24 16.04
C GLU A 203 0.55 4.54 16.03
N ASP A 204 -0.23 3.48 16.05
CA ASP A 204 -1.66 3.52 16.23
C ASP A 204 -1.96 3.07 17.65
N SER A 205 -2.23 4.03 18.50
CA SER A 205 -2.61 3.76 19.90
C SER A 205 -4.11 3.51 20.06
N VAL A 206 -4.87 3.70 18.99
CA VAL A 206 -6.31 3.46 18.98
C VAL A 206 -6.55 1.98 18.73
N VAL A 207 -7.17 1.33 19.68
CA VAL A 207 -7.55 -0.07 19.61
C VAL A 207 -8.97 -0.27 20.11
N TYR A 208 -9.59 -1.33 19.64
CA TYR A 208 -10.96 -1.74 19.91
C TYR A 208 -10.98 -3.15 20.46
N ALA A 209 -11.90 -3.45 21.35
CA ALA A 209 -12.02 -4.77 21.97
C ALA A 209 -13.03 -5.63 21.19
N ILE A 210 -12.59 -6.82 20.77
CA ILE A 210 -13.41 -7.80 20.07
C ILE A 210 -13.18 -9.19 20.68
N GLN A 211 -14.18 -10.04 20.68
CA GLN A 211 -14.04 -11.41 21.18
C GLN A 211 -13.64 -12.38 20.08
N ASP A 212 -12.97 -13.44 20.46
CA ASP A 212 -12.84 -14.63 19.63
C ASP A 212 -14.03 -15.59 19.82
N ASP A 213 -14.02 -16.70 19.10
CA ASP A 213 -15.05 -17.75 19.15
C ASP A 213 -15.07 -18.47 20.52
N THR A 214 -14.01 -18.38 21.32
CA THR A 214 -13.92 -18.92 22.69
C THR A 214 -14.37 -17.93 23.76
N GLY A 215 -14.67 -16.67 23.38
CA GLY A 215 -15.07 -15.60 24.29
C GLY A 215 -13.91 -14.85 24.95
N ILE A 216 -12.68 -15.06 24.48
CA ILE A 216 -11.51 -14.31 24.94
C ILE A 216 -11.49 -12.96 24.22
N TRP A 217 -11.17 -11.90 24.97
CA TRP A 217 -11.04 -10.56 24.41
C TRP A 217 -9.68 -10.34 23.75
N TRP A 218 -9.71 -9.67 22.61
CA TRP A 218 -8.55 -9.24 21.87
C TRP A 218 -8.65 -7.75 21.53
N LEU A 219 -7.53 -7.08 21.51
CA LEU A 219 -7.46 -5.71 21.02
C LEU A 219 -7.05 -5.71 19.55
N MET A 220 -7.74 -4.91 18.75
CA MET A 220 -7.57 -4.79 17.30
C MET A 220 -7.62 -3.32 16.91
N ASN A 221 -6.80 -2.90 15.95
CA ASN A 221 -6.88 -1.53 15.41
C ASN A 221 -7.89 -1.42 14.26
N SER A 222 -8.11 -0.21 13.75
CA SER A 222 -9.02 0.05 12.63
C SER A 222 -8.62 -0.57 11.29
N ASP A 223 -7.34 -0.97 11.15
CA ASP A 223 -6.87 -1.73 9.98
C ASP A 223 -7.18 -3.26 10.10
N GLY A 224 -7.85 -3.68 11.17
CA GLY A 224 -8.15 -5.07 11.45
C GLY A 224 -6.98 -5.87 12.03
N LYS A 225 -5.89 -5.22 12.42
CA LYS A 225 -4.71 -5.89 12.95
C LYS A 225 -4.85 -6.14 14.44
N VAL A 226 -4.69 -7.40 14.84
CA VAL A 226 -4.71 -7.83 16.25
C VAL A 226 -3.43 -7.36 16.95
N THR A 227 -3.57 -6.64 18.05
CA THR A 227 -2.44 -6.05 18.79
C THR A 227 -2.03 -6.86 20.01
N GLU A 228 -3.00 -7.25 20.83
CA GLU A 228 -2.74 -8.05 22.03
C GLU A 228 -4.01 -8.76 22.53
N MET A 229 -3.82 -9.75 23.39
CA MET A 229 -4.90 -10.40 24.12
C MET A 229 -5.24 -9.59 25.37
N ALA A 230 -6.52 -9.36 25.64
CA ALA A 230 -7.01 -8.57 26.75
C ALA A 230 -7.84 -9.41 27.73
N ASN A 231 -7.91 -8.98 28.97
CA ASN A 231 -8.87 -9.49 29.94
C ASN A 231 -10.13 -8.60 29.94
N ASN A 232 -11.22 -9.04 30.60
CA ASN A 232 -12.47 -8.31 30.67
C ASN A 232 -12.31 -6.87 31.20
N SER A 233 -11.46 -6.67 32.22
CA SER A 233 -11.26 -5.33 32.80
C SER A 233 -10.46 -4.42 31.88
N THR A 234 -9.59 -4.96 31.06
CA THR A 234 -8.86 -4.21 30.05
C THR A 234 -9.78 -3.89 28.87
N ALA A 235 -10.53 -4.88 28.39
CA ALA A 235 -11.46 -4.72 27.27
C ALA A 235 -12.54 -3.66 27.53
N SER A 236 -13.02 -3.52 28.78
CA SER A 236 -14.04 -2.54 29.16
C SER A 236 -13.56 -1.08 29.08
N ASN A 237 -12.25 -0.85 28.97
CA ASN A 237 -11.69 0.52 28.77
C ASN A 237 -11.66 0.96 27.30
N TYR A 238 -12.00 0.06 26.40
CA TYR A 238 -11.98 0.30 24.96
C TYR A 238 -13.37 0.10 24.38
N THR A 239 -13.63 0.69 23.21
CA THR A 239 -14.86 0.44 22.45
C THR A 239 -15.01 -1.05 22.18
N GLN A 240 -16.10 -1.63 22.62
CA GLN A 240 -16.38 -3.06 22.46
C GLN A 240 -17.14 -3.34 21.17
N ILE A 241 -16.67 -4.32 20.42
CA ILE A 241 -17.34 -4.80 19.20
C ILE A 241 -18.09 -6.07 19.54
N VAL A 242 -19.40 -6.06 19.24
CA VAL A 242 -20.33 -7.16 19.53
C VAL A 242 -20.97 -7.65 18.22
N GLY A 243 -21.31 -8.94 18.18
CA GLY A 243 -22.00 -9.54 17.04
C GLY A 243 -21.10 -10.13 15.96
N VAL A 244 -19.78 -10.01 16.11
CA VAL A 244 -18.78 -10.67 15.30
C VAL A 244 -17.69 -11.23 16.20
N THR A 245 -17.12 -12.39 15.85
CA THR A 245 -16.05 -13.06 16.61
C THR A 245 -14.87 -13.36 15.68
N LEU A 246 -13.66 -13.27 16.22
CA LEU A 246 -12.45 -13.62 15.49
C LEU A 246 -12.19 -15.13 15.56
N THR A 247 -11.65 -15.68 14.48
CA THR A 247 -11.18 -17.07 14.41
C THR A 247 -9.68 -17.11 14.59
N ASP A 248 -9.19 -17.90 15.51
CA ASP A 248 -7.76 -18.13 15.77
C ASP A 248 -6.92 -16.83 15.68
N PRO A 249 -7.28 -15.76 16.40
CA PRO A 249 -6.57 -14.48 16.30
C PRO A 249 -5.13 -14.63 16.81
N ALA A 250 -4.20 -14.00 16.10
CA ALA A 250 -2.79 -13.98 16.48
C ALA A 250 -2.23 -12.56 16.45
N VAL A 251 -1.43 -12.22 17.45
CA VAL A 251 -0.81 -10.90 17.59
C VAL A 251 0.02 -10.55 16.35
N GLY A 252 -0.22 -9.38 15.80
CA GLY A 252 0.46 -8.87 14.61
C GLY A 252 -0.16 -9.30 13.27
N GLN A 253 -1.16 -10.17 13.28
CA GLN A 253 -1.90 -10.59 12.09
C GLN A 253 -3.21 -9.83 11.94
N ILE A 254 -3.77 -9.85 10.74
CA ILE A 254 -5.10 -9.32 10.48
C ILE A 254 -6.13 -10.35 10.98
N GLY A 255 -7.09 -9.87 11.77
CA GLY A 255 -8.18 -10.69 12.29
C GLY A 255 -9.04 -11.23 11.15
N VAL A 256 -9.45 -12.48 11.31
CA VAL A 256 -10.39 -13.15 10.42
C VAL A 256 -11.62 -13.50 11.25
N ALA A 257 -12.81 -13.22 10.74
CA ALA A 257 -14.05 -13.56 11.43
C ALA A 257 -14.64 -14.86 10.88
N THR A 258 -15.11 -15.71 11.81
CA THR A 258 -15.81 -16.96 11.47
C THR A 258 -17.29 -16.72 11.30
N GLU A 259 -17.91 -17.55 10.49
CA GLU A 259 -19.36 -17.73 10.50
C GLU A 259 -19.79 -18.40 11.80
N ARG A 260 -20.51 -17.70 12.64
CA ARG A 260 -21.24 -18.35 13.71
C ARG A 260 -22.47 -18.99 13.08
N THR A 261 -22.36 -20.24 12.66
CA THR A 261 -23.52 -21.02 12.27
C THR A 261 -24.42 -21.10 13.49
N ALA A 262 -25.62 -20.56 13.39
CA ALA A 262 -26.65 -20.63 14.44
C ALA A 262 -27.11 -22.08 14.80
N ALA A 263 -26.34 -23.07 14.36
CA ALA A 263 -26.60 -24.51 14.51
C ALA A 263 -26.12 -25.13 15.83
N ALA A 264 -25.58 -24.34 16.76
CA ALA A 264 -25.04 -24.89 18.03
C ALA A 264 -25.98 -24.80 19.26
N LEU A 265 -27.25 -24.45 19.06
CA LEU A 265 -28.24 -24.40 20.14
C LEU A 265 -29.40 -25.41 20.00
N GLU A 266 -29.23 -26.44 19.16
CA GLU A 266 -30.17 -27.58 19.19
C GLU A 266 -29.39 -28.88 19.33
N SER A 267 -29.35 -29.36 20.56
CA SER A 267 -29.46 -30.79 20.84
C SER A 267 -29.34 -31.07 22.34
N THR A 268 -30.46 -31.14 22.96
CA THR A 268 -30.77 -32.28 23.85
C THR A 268 -32.28 -32.23 24.13
N ASP A 269 -33.05 -32.82 23.28
CA ASP A 269 -34.03 -33.81 23.76
C ASP A 269 -34.51 -34.64 22.56
N GLY A 270 -34.37 -35.93 22.68
CA GLY A 270 -34.88 -36.88 21.68
C GLY A 270 -36.37 -37.06 21.78
N THR A 271 -37.04 -37.23 20.64
CA THR A 271 -38.06 -38.24 20.45
C THR A 271 -38.50 -38.27 18.98
N ASP A 272 -38.54 -39.46 18.42
CA ASP A 272 -39.02 -39.83 17.09
C ASP A 272 -40.42 -39.32 16.78
N ALA A 273 -40.64 -38.80 15.54
CA ALA A 273 -41.82 -39.15 14.73
C ALA A 273 -41.67 -38.60 13.31
N ALA A 274 -41.76 -39.48 12.35
CA ALA A 274 -41.90 -39.21 10.92
C ALA A 274 -43.18 -38.46 10.62
N SER A 275 -43.13 -37.50 9.65
CA SER A 275 -44.10 -37.31 8.57
C SER A 275 -43.93 -36.01 7.78
N GLU A 276 -43.90 -36.19 6.47
CA GLU A 276 -44.42 -35.31 5.42
C GLU A 276 -43.62 -34.08 4.98
N GLU A 277 -43.01 -34.30 3.87
CA GLU A 277 -42.49 -33.37 2.88
C GLU A 277 -43.58 -32.34 2.47
N THR A 278 -43.40 -31.09 2.93
CA THR A 278 -44.10 -29.96 2.32
C THR A 278 -43.01 -28.99 1.86
N THR A 279 -42.74 -29.02 0.56
CA THR A 279 -41.88 -28.05 -0.13
C THR A 279 -42.51 -26.66 -0.09
N LEU A 280 -42.13 -25.87 0.89
CA LEU A 280 -42.26 -24.41 0.85
C LEU A 280 -41.05 -23.84 0.11
N PRO A 281 -41.20 -22.78 -0.73
CA PRO A 281 -40.07 -22.18 -1.39
C PRO A 281 -39.16 -21.59 -0.33
N THR A 282 -37.99 -22.15 -0.20
CA THR A 282 -36.88 -21.59 0.59
C THR A 282 -36.55 -20.24 0.00
N VAL A 283 -37.02 -19.17 0.64
CA VAL A 283 -36.44 -17.84 0.46
C VAL A 283 -34.99 -18.04 0.85
N ALA A 284 -34.08 -17.88 -0.13
CA ALA A 284 -32.66 -17.87 0.14
C ALA A 284 -32.41 -16.69 1.09
N SER A 285 -32.44 -16.96 2.38
CA SER A 285 -31.91 -16.05 3.41
C SER A 285 -30.42 -15.97 3.11
N THR A 286 -29.97 -14.84 2.61
CA THR A 286 -28.55 -14.54 2.44
C THR A 286 -27.93 -14.65 3.83
N VAL A 287 -27.25 -15.75 4.10
CA VAL A 287 -26.53 -15.91 5.37
C VAL A 287 -25.38 -14.92 5.35
N VAL A 288 -25.52 -13.87 6.15
CA VAL A 288 -24.48 -12.85 6.33
C VAL A 288 -23.26 -13.51 6.96
N THR A 289 -22.13 -13.44 6.29
CA THR A 289 -20.90 -14.08 6.75
C THR A 289 -20.21 -13.26 7.85
N GLY A 290 -19.42 -13.92 8.71
CA GLY A 290 -18.59 -13.23 9.71
C GLY A 290 -17.61 -12.26 9.07
N ALA A 291 -17.09 -12.58 7.89
CA ALA A 291 -16.19 -11.71 7.13
C ALA A 291 -16.88 -10.41 6.68
N GLU A 292 -18.12 -10.46 6.19
CA GLU A 292 -18.91 -9.28 5.83
C GLU A 292 -19.17 -8.39 7.05
N LYS A 293 -19.48 -8.99 8.19
CA LYS A 293 -19.63 -8.24 9.46
C LYS A 293 -18.35 -7.54 9.86
N LEU A 294 -17.21 -8.23 9.76
CA LEU A 294 -15.91 -7.64 10.08
C LEU A 294 -15.57 -6.48 9.13
N ASP A 295 -15.85 -6.62 7.84
CA ASP A 295 -15.63 -5.54 6.86
C ASP A 295 -16.46 -4.30 7.19
N VAL A 296 -17.72 -4.48 7.59
CA VAL A 296 -18.60 -3.39 8.03
C VAL A 296 -18.06 -2.75 9.32
N VAL A 297 -17.62 -3.55 10.28
CA VAL A 297 -16.96 -3.03 11.50
C VAL A 297 -15.77 -2.16 11.13
N LEU A 298 -14.87 -2.63 10.29
CA LEU A 298 -13.68 -1.85 9.89
C LEU A 298 -14.05 -0.52 9.22
N GLN A 299 -15.11 -0.48 8.41
CA GLN A 299 -15.62 0.75 7.84
C GLN A 299 -16.14 1.72 8.92
N ILE A 300 -16.86 1.21 9.93
CA ILE A 300 -17.32 2.01 11.06
C ILE A 300 -16.12 2.57 11.84
N LEU A 301 -15.12 1.74 12.15
CA LEU A 301 -13.94 2.15 12.90
C LEU A 301 -13.16 3.27 12.19
N VAL A 302 -12.97 3.15 10.89
CA VAL A 302 -12.34 4.20 10.08
C VAL A 302 -13.16 5.49 10.12
N ALA A 303 -14.49 5.40 10.01
CA ALA A 303 -15.35 6.58 10.06
C ALA A 303 -15.35 7.24 11.44
N VAL A 304 -15.25 6.46 12.52
CA VAL A 304 -15.13 6.94 13.90
C VAL A 304 -13.79 7.66 14.11
N GLU A 305 -12.69 7.11 13.59
CA GLU A 305 -11.37 7.76 13.62
C GLU A 305 -11.33 9.06 12.80
N ASP A 306 -11.92 9.04 11.60
CA ASP A 306 -11.96 10.21 10.71
C ASP A 306 -12.72 11.40 11.32
N ASN A 307 -13.67 11.14 12.23
CA ASN A 307 -14.42 12.17 12.95
C ASN A 307 -13.85 12.48 14.34
N ASP A 308 -12.72 11.84 14.75
CA ASP A 308 -12.04 12.03 16.04
C ASP A 308 -12.95 11.78 17.26
N ILE A 309 -13.85 10.79 17.18
CA ILE A 309 -14.82 10.43 18.20
C ILE A 309 -14.57 9.08 18.89
N VAL A 310 -13.43 8.48 18.68
CA VAL A 310 -13.07 7.16 19.20
C VAL A 310 -13.31 7.03 20.70
N GLY A 311 -12.84 8.00 21.49
CA GLY A 311 -12.97 7.97 22.94
C GLY A 311 -14.41 8.14 23.46
N SER A 312 -15.34 8.47 22.57
CA SER A 312 -16.75 8.69 22.91
C SER A 312 -17.64 7.49 22.61
N ILE A 313 -17.13 6.49 21.89
CA ILE A 313 -17.90 5.29 21.53
C ILE A 313 -17.66 4.19 22.57
N ALA A 314 -18.73 3.72 23.21
CA ALA A 314 -18.67 2.66 24.20
C ALA A 314 -18.73 1.27 23.57
N SER A 315 -19.66 1.03 22.66
CA SER A 315 -19.79 -0.24 21.95
C SER A 315 -20.40 -0.09 20.56
N ILE A 316 -20.13 -1.06 19.71
CA ILE A 316 -20.67 -1.20 18.36
C ILE A 316 -21.23 -2.60 18.24
N ASP A 317 -22.52 -2.73 17.99
CA ASP A 317 -23.22 -4.00 17.79
C ASP A 317 -23.56 -4.20 16.32
N VAL A 318 -22.94 -5.23 15.73
CA VAL A 318 -23.15 -5.68 14.34
C VAL A 318 -23.78 -7.07 14.30
N THR A 319 -24.53 -7.43 15.33
CA THR A 319 -25.23 -8.72 15.37
C THR A 319 -26.10 -8.88 14.12
N TYR A 320 -26.77 -7.81 13.72
CA TYR A 320 -27.56 -7.70 12.49
C TYR A 320 -26.99 -6.59 11.62
N LEU A 321 -26.65 -6.89 10.35
CA LEU A 321 -26.10 -5.87 9.44
C LEU A 321 -27.16 -4.89 8.92
N ASP A 322 -28.42 -5.25 8.98
CA ASP A 322 -29.58 -4.41 8.63
C ASP A 322 -30.02 -3.50 9.79
N ASP A 323 -29.50 -3.73 11.00
CA ASP A 323 -29.84 -2.96 12.21
C ASP A 323 -28.59 -2.80 13.11
N ILE A 324 -27.64 -2.02 12.65
CA ILE A 324 -26.40 -1.73 13.38
C ILE A 324 -26.67 -0.69 14.45
N VAL A 325 -26.24 -1.00 15.68
CA VAL A 325 -26.41 -0.14 16.85
C VAL A 325 -25.04 0.26 17.41
N LEU A 326 -24.89 1.55 17.70
CA LEU A 326 -23.69 2.11 18.31
C LEU A 326 -24.07 2.86 19.61
N TRP A 327 -23.26 2.70 20.67
CA TRP A 327 -23.42 3.48 21.89
C TRP A 327 -22.40 4.62 21.95
N TYR A 328 -22.91 5.84 21.94
CA TYR A 328 -22.12 7.05 22.17
C TYR A 328 -22.11 7.38 23.65
N GLY A 329 -21.03 7.03 24.33
CA GLY A 329 -20.93 7.05 25.78
C GLY A 329 -22.01 6.19 26.43
N THR A 330 -22.63 6.75 27.48
CA THR A 330 -23.82 6.19 28.15
C THR A 330 -25.06 6.97 27.81
N GLN A 331 -24.99 7.97 26.94
CA GLN A 331 -26.04 8.96 26.71
C GLN A 331 -26.92 8.58 25.53
N TYR A 332 -26.31 8.15 24.42
CA TYR A 332 -27.07 7.93 23.19
C TYR A 332 -26.85 6.50 22.66
N GLN A 333 -28.01 5.83 22.47
CA GLN A 333 -28.04 4.65 21.62
C GLN A 333 -28.27 5.12 20.18
N VAL A 334 -27.35 4.89 19.29
CA VAL A 334 -27.40 5.33 17.89
C VAL A 334 -27.78 4.16 17.00
N ASN A 335 -28.88 4.28 16.29
CA ASN A 335 -29.27 3.34 15.26
C ASN A 335 -28.71 3.79 13.90
N LEU A 336 -27.72 3.06 13.39
CA LEU A 336 -27.13 3.26 12.07
C LEU A 336 -27.93 2.55 10.96
N GLY A 337 -28.79 1.58 11.34
CA GLY A 337 -29.56 0.76 10.40
C GLY A 337 -28.66 -0.10 9.49
N ASP A 338 -29.01 -0.19 8.23
CA ASP A 338 -28.31 -1.05 7.25
C ASP A 338 -26.88 -0.58 6.99
N GLY A 339 -25.91 -1.45 7.31
CA GLY A 339 -24.47 -1.24 7.08
C GLY A 339 -24.05 -1.38 5.62
N THR A 340 -24.92 -1.94 4.78
CA THR A 340 -24.67 -2.15 3.34
C THR A 340 -25.31 -1.07 2.46
N ASP A 341 -25.94 -0.07 3.08
CA ASP A 341 -26.61 1.02 2.38
C ASP A 341 -25.62 1.84 1.54
N THR A 342 -25.79 1.83 0.24
CA THR A 342 -24.95 2.58 -0.71
C THR A 342 -25.39 4.02 -0.92
N VAL A 343 -26.63 4.37 -0.55
CA VAL A 343 -27.18 5.72 -0.67
C VAL A 343 -26.66 6.58 0.49
N HIS A 344 -26.72 6.03 1.70
CA HIS A 344 -26.20 6.67 2.90
C HIS A 344 -25.13 5.78 3.53
N PRO A 345 -23.89 5.85 3.05
CA PRO A 345 -22.82 4.99 3.54
C PRO A 345 -22.47 5.32 4.99
N LEU A 346 -21.89 4.35 5.71
CA LEU A 346 -21.61 4.42 7.15
C LEU A 346 -20.83 5.67 7.56
N ASN A 347 -19.84 6.08 6.78
CA ASN A 347 -19.09 7.31 7.06
C ASN A 347 -19.95 8.58 7.02
N TYR A 348 -20.96 8.61 6.17
CA TYR A 348 -21.93 9.71 6.13
C TYR A 348 -22.87 9.68 7.34
N LYS A 349 -23.40 8.50 7.69
CA LYS A 349 -24.27 8.32 8.85
C LYS A 349 -23.57 8.72 10.15
N ILE A 350 -22.29 8.32 10.32
CA ILE A 350 -21.48 8.66 11.51
C ILE A 350 -21.18 10.17 11.56
N ALA A 351 -20.89 10.80 10.44
CA ALA A 351 -20.69 12.25 10.40
C ALA A 351 -21.98 12.99 10.77
N CYS A 352 -23.13 12.56 10.25
CA CYS A 352 -24.44 13.13 10.60
C CYS A 352 -24.80 12.93 12.08
N MET A 353 -24.51 11.74 12.63
CA MET A 353 -24.62 11.46 14.06
C MET A 353 -23.83 12.47 14.89
N TYR A 354 -22.55 12.66 14.56
CA TYR A 354 -21.67 13.54 15.31
C TYR A 354 -22.12 15.00 15.23
N ASP A 355 -22.46 15.48 14.04
CA ASP A 355 -23.00 16.84 13.86
C ASP A 355 -24.32 17.06 14.62
N ALA A 356 -25.18 16.04 14.70
CA ALA A 356 -26.38 16.09 15.48
C ALA A 356 -26.11 16.18 16.99
N ILE A 357 -25.18 15.34 17.50
CA ILE A 357 -24.77 15.33 18.91
C ILE A 357 -24.18 16.68 19.32
N LEU A 358 -23.39 17.33 18.49
CA LEU A 358 -22.82 18.65 18.75
C LEU A 358 -23.88 19.75 18.91
N GLN A 359 -25.07 19.56 18.34
CA GLN A 359 -26.18 20.50 18.42
C GLN A 359 -27.11 20.22 19.60
N MET A 360 -26.92 19.05 20.28
CA MET A 360 -27.75 18.67 21.43
C MET A 360 -27.20 19.25 22.73
N ALA A 361 -28.11 19.44 23.69
CA ALA A 361 -27.70 19.82 25.04
C ALA A 361 -27.06 18.62 25.76
N ASP A 362 -26.03 18.87 26.58
CA ASP A 362 -25.23 17.85 27.27
C ASP A 362 -26.04 16.92 28.19
N TYR A 363 -27.26 17.32 28.60
CA TYR A 363 -28.15 16.56 29.48
C TYR A 363 -29.21 15.73 28.74
N THR A 364 -29.23 15.75 27.41
CA THR A 364 -30.15 14.91 26.64
C THR A 364 -29.64 13.46 26.56
N THR A 365 -30.55 12.51 26.69
CA THR A 365 -30.28 11.08 26.52
C THR A 365 -31.38 10.44 25.70
N GLY A 366 -31.07 9.45 24.89
CA GLY A 366 -32.11 8.82 24.06
C GLY A 366 -31.58 7.96 22.94
N ILE A 367 -32.47 7.53 22.08
CA ILE A 367 -32.17 6.80 20.85
C ILE A 367 -32.03 7.81 19.72
N LEU A 368 -30.93 7.85 19.08
CA LEU A 368 -30.60 8.67 17.91
C LEU A 368 -30.67 7.83 16.65
N ASP A 369 -31.67 8.06 15.82
CA ASP A 369 -31.84 7.33 14.57
C ASP A 369 -31.17 8.10 13.41
N VAL A 370 -30.16 7.52 12.84
CA VAL A 370 -29.41 7.98 11.64
C VAL A 370 -29.49 6.96 10.50
N SER A 371 -30.41 6.00 10.59
CA SER A 371 -30.62 5.00 9.54
C SER A 371 -31.26 5.61 8.29
N PHE A 372 -31.90 6.79 8.43
CA PHE A 372 -32.67 7.48 7.39
C PHE A 372 -33.89 6.69 6.88
N THR A 373 -34.24 5.59 7.56
CA THR A 373 -35.43 4.78 7.22
C THR A 373 -36.72 5.41 7.68
N ILE A 374 -36.71 6.11 8.83
CA ILE A 374 -37.91 6.79 9.39
C ILE A 374 -38.18 8.08 8.61
N ARG A 375 -37.15 8.88 8.37
CA ARG A 375 -37.21 10.10 7.57
C ARG A 375 -35.94 10.27 6.74
N GLU A 376 -36.11 10.38 5.47
CA GLU A 376 -35.04 10.61 4.52
C GLU A 376 -34.28 11.92 4.84
N ASN A 377 -32.96 11.83 4.97
CA ASN A 377 -32.05 12.95 5.27
C ASN A 377 -32.34 13.72 6.61
N GLN A 378 -32.98 13.07 7.61
CA GLN A 378 -33.21 13.66 8.90
C GLN A 378 -32.78 12.73 10.02
N VAL A 379 -32.05 13.27 10.98
CA VAL A 379 -31.69 12.59 12.23
C VAL A 379 -32.80 12.75 13.23
N VAL A 380 -33.25 11.66 13.85
CA VAL A 380 -34.38 11.67 14.79
C VAL A 380 -33.88 11.27 16.17
N LEU A 381 -34.15 12.13 17.18
CA LEU A 381 -33.90 11.80 18.59
C LEU A 381 -35.17 11.40 19.29
N THR A 382 -35.19 10.23 19.90
CA THR A 382 -36.25 9.77 20.79
C THR A 382 -35.72 9.69 22.21
N PRO A 383 -36.11 10.59 23.12
CA PRO A 383 -35.61 10.56 24.50
C PRO A 383 -35.95 9.25 25.19
N PHE A 384 -35.09 8.76 26.09
CA PHE A 384 -35.43 7.64 26.97
C PHE A 384 -36.56 8.09 27.89
N SER A 385 -37.59 7.25 28.04
CA SER A 385 -38.64 7.49 29.02
C SER A 385 -38.04 7.36 30.43
N SER A 386 -38.12 8.43 31.21
CA SER A 386 -37.76 8.46 32.63
C SER A 386 -38.65 7.57 33.46
#